data_09472afd61fa9d1f961af7204c2173c1
#
_entry.id   09472afd61fa9d1f961af7204c2173c1
#
_cell.length_a   1.000
_cell.length_b   1.000
_cell.length_c   1.000
_cell.angle_alpha   90.00
_cell.angle_beta   90.00
_cell.angle_gamma   90.00
#
_symmetry.space_group_name_H-M   'P 1'
#
loop_
_entity.id
_entity.type
_entity.pdbx_description
1 polymer ?
#
loop_
_entity_poly.entity_id
_entity_poly.type
_entity_poly.pdbx_seq_one_letter_code
_entity_poly.pdbx_strand_id
1 'polypeptide(L)'
;MMSDLEERSQRVISVMGGIEGLSHLRIDQLHRVPLGLLKEGTYGRHGVCRFKRGSKIPLGPLKVRCIEIHPLLLTEEWSRYADFVLYHEFLHALLPVSGHGPEFRALESLWPDEEADAMGDGFRDFIRERRSDILKWELRCPKCEWRYLSKKPMTGRRCMKCKTALENIERGTE
;
A
#
# COMPACT_ATOMS: atom_id res chain seq x y z
N MET A 1 -14.99 -10.85 -18.41
CA MET A 1 -15.45 -9.93 -17.35
C MET A 1 -14.19 -9.31 -16.74
N MET A 2 -14.06 -7.99 -16.82
CA MET A 2 -12.92 -7.29 -16.20
C MET A 2 -13.00 -7.43 -14.69
N SER A 3 -11.85 -7.45 -14.00
CA SER A 3 -11.84 -7.40 -12.55
C SER A 3 -12.17 -5.98 -12.07
N ASP A 4 -12.70 -5.85 -10.86
CA ASP A 4 -12.98 -4.54 -10.23
C ASP A 4 -11.74 -3.62 -10.22
N LEU A 5 -10.56 -4.18 -10.03
CA LEU A 5 -9.29 -3.46 -10.09
C LEU A 5 -8.96 -2.94 -11.50
N GLU A 6 -9.27 -3.70 -12.53
CA GLU A 6 -9.04 -3.28 -13.92
C GLU A 6 -9.99 -2.15 -14.33
N GLU A 7 -11.27 -2.23 -13.95
CA GLU A 7 -12.25 -1.17 -14.21
C GLU A 7 -11.86 0.13 -13.50
N ARG A 8 -11.43 0.02 -12.24
CA ARG A 8 -10.93 1.13 -11.45
C ARG A 8 -9.69 1.78 -12.08
N SER A 9 -8.75 0.96 -12.50
CA SER A 9 -7.54 1.41 -13.19
C SER A 9 -7.85 2.21 -14.45
N GLN A 10 -8.77 1.72 -15.28
CA GLN A 10 -9.18 2.43 -16.50
C GLN A 10 -9.83 3.79 -16.18
N ARG A 11 -10.66 3.84 -15.14
CA ARG A 11 -11.25 5.10 -14.67
C ARG A 11 -10.17 6.09 -14.24
N VAL A 12 -9.23 5.66 -13.40
CA VAL A 12 -8.12 6.52 -12.94
C VAL A 12 -7.26 7.01 -14.10
N ILE A 13 -6.89 6.14 -15.04
CA ILE A 13 -6.13 6.53 -16.25
C ILE A 13 -6.90 7.54 -17.10
N SER A 14 -8.22 7.37 -17.23
CA SER A 14 -9.08 8.33 -17.94
C SER A 14 -9.08 9.71 -17.26
N VAL A 15 -9.21 9.75 -15.93
CA VAL A 15 -9.12 10.99 -15.16
C VAL A 15 -7.75 11.65 -15.34
N MET A 16 -6.66 10.89 -15.24
CA MET A 16 -5.29 11.38 -15.47
C MET A 16 -5.12 12.01 -16.85
N GLY A 17 -5.72 11.42 -17.88
CA GLY A 17 -5.69 11.94 -19.24
C GLY A 17 -6.37 13.31 -19.41
N GLY A 18 -7.27 13.67 -18.51
CA GLY A 18 -7.93 14.97 -18.45
C GLY A 18 -7.19 16.05 -17.63
N ILE A 19 -6.14 15.67 -16.89
CA ILE A 19 -5.37 16.61 -16.08
C ILE A 19 -4.31 17.28 -16.94
N GLU A 20 -4.46 18.57 -17.21
CA GLU A 20 -3.56 19.35 -18.08
C GLU A 20 -2.10 19.26 -17.63
N GLY A 21 -1.84 19.35 -16.32
CA GLY A 21 -0.50 19.24 -15.75
C GLY A 21 0.23 17.89 -15.99
N LEU A 22 -0.50 16.85 -16.40
CA LEU A 22 0.04 15.53 -16.74
C LEU A 22 0.22 15.30 -18.25
N SER A 23 -0.14 16.25 -19.10
CA SER A 23 -0.15 16.11 -20.58
C SER A 23 1.20 15.74 -21.20
N HIS A 24 2.30 16.06 -20.51
CA HIS A 24 3.66 15.72 -20.94
C HIS A 24 4.07 14.27 -20.58
N LEU A 25 3.27 13.55 -19.79
CA LEU A 25 3.57 12.19 -19.36
C LEU A 25 2.93 11.16 -20.30
N ARG A 26 3.54 9.97 -20.37
CA ARG A 26 3.10 8.88 -21.24
C ARG A 26 1.97 8.04 -20.61
N ILE A 27 0.85 8.72 -20.27
CA ILE A 27 -0.31 8.10 -19.63
C ILE A 27 -0.87 6.94 -20.47
N ASP A 28 -0.79 7.04 -21.78
CA ASP A 28 -1.16 6.00 -22.75
C ASP A 28 -0.49 4.64 -22.48
N GLN A 29 0.69 4.63 -21.87
CA GLN A 29 1.43 3.40 -21.59
C GLN A 29 0.96 2.70 -20.30
N LEU A 30 0.20 3.36 -19.44
CA LEU A 30 -0.26 2.78 -18.18
C LEU A 30 -1.19 1.59 -18.38
N HIS A 31 -1.94 1.53 -19.48
CA HIS A 31 -2.79 0.37 -19.84
C HIS A 31 -2.01 -0.95 -20.00
N ARG A 32 -0.69 -0.88 -20.11
CA ARG A 32 0.19 -2.04 -20.24
C ARG A 32 0.83 -2.46 -18.93
N VAL A 33 0.63 -1.69 -17.86
CA VAL A 33 1.21 -1.97 -16.56
C VAL A 33 0.40 -3.07 -15.88
N PRO A 34 1.02 -4.19 -15.50
CA PRO A 34 0.32 -5.25 -14.79
C PRO A 34 -0.17 -4.76 -13.42
N LEU A 35 -1.39 -5.15 -13.06
CA LEU A 35 -2.01 -4.83 -11.78
C LEU A 35 -2.12 -6.07 -10.91
N GLY A 36 -2.15 -5.87 -9.60
CA GLY A 36 -2.29 -6.95 -8.63
C GLY A 36 -2.72 -6.45 -7.26
N LEU A 37 -2.86 -7.39 -6.35
CA LEU A 37 -3.19 -7.10 -4.97
C LEU A 37 -2.03 -7.43 -4.05
N LEU A 38 -1.79 -6.57 -3.08
CA LEU A 38 -0.89 -6.87 -1.96
C LEU A 38 -1.42 -8.09 -1.19
N LYS A 39 -0.51 -8.79 -0.52
CA LYS A 39 -0.92 -9.87 0.39
C LYS A 39 -1.81 -9.28 1.50
N GLU A 40 -2.89 -9.95 1.82
CA GLU A 40 -3.86 -9.54 2.85
C GLU A 40 -3.22 -9.20 4.21
N GLY A 41 -2.09 -9.79 4.52
CA GLY A 41 -1.32 -9.49 5.74
C GLY A 41 -0.35 -8.31 5.64
N THR A 42 -0.41 -7.50 4.58
CA THR A 42 0.46 -6.33 4.43
C THR A 42 -0.12 -5.17 5.23
N TYR A 43 0.67 -4.67 6.20
CA TYR A 43 0.25 -3.57 7.06
C TYR A 43 1.22 -2.41 6.90
N GLY A 44 1.02 -1.35 6.43
CA GLY A 44 1.93 -0.20 6.27
C GLY A 44 2.25 0.14 4.83
N ARG A 45 1.58 -0.54 3.89
CA ARG A 45 1.59 -0.15 2.48
C ARG A 45 0.17 -0.23 1.95
N HIS A 46 -0.29 0.86 1.39
CA HIS A 46 -1.61 0.96 0.76
C HIS A 46 -1.51 0.58 -0.72
N GLY A 47 -0.43 0.97 -1.37
CA GLY A 47 -0.04 0.57 -2.72
C GLY A 47 1.47 0.37 -2.85
N VAL A 48 1.92 -0.13 -3.99
CA VAL A 48 3.33 -0.22 -4.36
C VAL A 48 3.49 -0.36 -5.88
N CYS A 49 4.33 0.49 -6.45
CA CYS A 49 4.84 0.33 -7.82
C CYS A 49 6.16 -0.46 -7.77
N ARG A 50 6.17 -1.66 -8.34
CA ARG A 50 7.36 -2.51 -8.40
C ARG A 50 8.00 -2.44 -9.77
N PHE A 51 9.27 -2.14 -9.82
CA PHE A 51 10.06 -2.19 -11.05
C PHE A 51 10.68 -3.56 -11.28
N LYS A 52 10.97 -3.86 -12.55
CA LYS A 52 11.71 -5.05 -12.95
C LYS A 52 13.11 -5.01 -12.32
N ARG A 53 13.63 -6.16 -11.92
CA ARG A 53 14.96 -6.26 -11.30
C ARG A 53 16.03 -5.71 -12.25
N GLY A 54 16.91 -4.86 -11.72
CA GLY A 54 17.99 -4.24 -12.49
C GLY A 54 17.56 -3.05 -13.35
N SER A 55 16.33 -2.54 -13.18
CA SER A 55 15.91 -1.31 -13.86
C SER A 55 16.78 -0.14 -13.45
N LYS A 56 17.31 0.58 -14.45
CA LYS A 56 18.13 1.78 -14.25
C LYS A 56 17.31 3.04 -14.57
N ILE A 57 17.69 4.16 -13.96
CA ILE A 57 17.15 5.49 -14.27
C ILE A 57 17.53 5.86 -15.73
N PRO A 58 16.66 6.50 -16.50
CA PRO A 58 15.30 6.89 -16.13
C PRO A 58 14.35 5.71 -16.03
N LEU A 59 13.44 5.74 -15.03
CA LEU A 59 12.35 4.78 -14.91
C LEU A 59 11.24 5.08 -15.93
N GLY A 60 10.19 4.30 -15.92
CA GLY A 60 9.05 4.51 -16.80
C GLY A 60 8.15 3.28 -16.87
N PRO A 61 6.95 3.39 -17.48
CA PRO A 61 5.91 2.35 -17.45
C PRO A 61 6.39 0.98 -17.96
N LEU A 62 7.23 0.95 -18.98
CA LEU A 62 7.75 -0.31 -19.54
C LEU A 62 8.70 -1.06 -18.60
N LYS A 63 9.27 -0.37 -17.60
CA LYS A 63 10.13 -0.95 -16.57
C LYS A 63 9.36 -1.41 -15.34
N VAL A 64 8.06 -1.10 -15.25
CA VAL A 64 7.22 -1.57 -14.16
C VAL A 64 6.98 -3.07 -14.32
N ARG A 65 7.14 -3.79 -13.22
CA ARG A 65 6.79 -5.21 -13.12
C ARG A 65 5.32 -5.38 -12.78
N CYS A 66 4.82 -4.62 -11.80
CA CYS A 66 3.45 -4.68 -11.32
C CYS A 66 3.17 -3.48 -10.41
N ILE A 67 1.94 -2.97 -10.44
CA ILE A 67 1.38 -2.10 -9.41
C ILE A 67 0.42 -2.95 -8.59
N GLU A 68 0.60 -2.95 -7.27
CA GLU A 68 -0.24 -3.70 -6.33
C GLU A 68 -0.86 -2.73 -5.33
N ILE A 69 -2.16 -2.87 -5.06
CA ILE A 69 -2.86 -2.12 -4.01
C ILE A 69 -3.38 -3.08 -2.92
N HIS A 70 -3.68 -2.53 -1.75
CA HIS A 70 -4.20 -3.33 -0.65
C HIS A 70 -5.62 -3.83 -0.98
N PRO A 71 -5.93 -5.14 -0.78
CA PRO A 71 -7.23 -5.71 -1.18
C PRO A 71 -8.43 -5.04 -0.49
N LEU A 72 -8.27 -4.56 0.73
CA LEU A 72 -9.34 -3.83 1.45
C LEU A 72 -9.69 -2.47 0.81
N LEU A 73 -8.86 -1.92 -0.07
CA LEU A 73 -9.19 -0.73 -0.85
C LEU A 73 -10.29 -0.98 -1.90
N LEU A 74 -10.55 -2.25 -2.25
CA LEU A 74 -11.60 -2.59 -3.21
C LEU A 74 -13.00 -2.57 -2.62
N THR A 75 -13.16 -2.32 -1.32
CA THR A 75 -14.47 -2.13 -0.72
C THR A 75 -15.05 -0.75 -1.06
N GLU A 76 -16.37 -0.62 -1.05
CA GLU A 76 -17.06 0.61 -1.39
C GLU A 76 -16.65 1.79 -0.51
N GLU A 77 -16.49 1.53 0.79
CA GLU A 77 -16.05 2.51 1.80
C GLU A 77 -14.76 3.23 1.41
N TRP A 78 -13.81 2.50 0.81
CA TRP A 78 -12.48 3.02 0.46
C TRP A 78 -12.32 3.34 -1.03
N SER A 79 -13.42 3.36 -1.77
CA SER A 79 -13.42 3.54 -3.23
C SER A 79 -12.68 4.80 -3.68
N ARG A 80 -12.94 5.95 -3.06
CA ARG A 80 -12.28 7.23 -3.39
C ARG A 80 -10.79 7.17 -3.10
N TYR A 81 -10.42 6.60 -1.96
CA TYR A 81 -9.03 6.45 -1.56
C TYR A 81 -8.27 5.44 -2.42
N ALA A 82 -8.94 4.38 -2.88
CA ALA A 82 -8.33 3.42 -3.80
C ALA A 82 -7.95 4.06 -5.14
N ASP A 83 -8.78 4.97 -5.66
CA ASP A 83 -8.50 5.71 -6.88
C ASP A 83 -7.28 6.63 -6.69
N PHE A 84 -7.19 7.32 -5.56
CA PHE A 84 -6.02 8.13 -5.20
C PHE A 84 -4.74 7.27 -5.05
N VAL A 85 -4.82 6.12 -4.39
CA VAL A 85 -3.67 5.20 -4.26
C VAL A 85 -3.21 4.71 -5.63
N LEU A 86 -4.13 4.35 -6.53
CA LEU A 86 -3.75 3.98 -7.91
C LEU A 86 -3.11 5.14 -8.65
N TYR A 87 -3.65 6.34 -8.53
CA TYR A 87 -3.06 7.55 -9.10
C TYR A 87 -1.61 7.76 -8.61
N HIS A 88 -1.39 7.68 -7.29
CA HIS A 88 -0.08 7.76 -6.67
C HIS A 88 0.91 6.74 -7.24
N GLU A 89 0.51 5.48 -7.36
CA GLU A 89 1.36 4.41 -7.90
C GLU A 89 1.61 4.56 -9.41
N PHE A 90 0.64 5.13 -10.14
CA PHE A 90 0.83 5.48 -11.55
C PHE A 90 1.82 6.64 -11.74
N LEU A 91 1.85 7.62 -10.85
CA LEU A 91 2.89 8.65 -10.88
C LEU A 91 4.29 8.04 -10.69
N HIS A 92 4.45 7.06 -9.79
CA HIS A 92 5.71 6.32 -9.69
C HIS A 92 6.10 5.60 -10.98
N ALA A 93 5.11 5.08 -11.71
CA ALA A 93 5.35 4.41 -13.00
C ALA A 93 5.74 5.38 -14.11
N LEU A 94 5.24 6.61 -14.08
CA LEU A 94 5.44 7.63 -15.14
C LEU A 94 6.73 8.42 -14.96
N LEU A 95 7.11 8.69 -13.72
CA LEU A 95 8.25 9.56 -13.42
C LEU A 95 9.60 8.84 -13.61
N PRO A 96 10.63 9.57 -14.05
CA PRO A 96 11.95 8.98 -14.36
C PRO A 96 12.73 8.54 -13.13
N VAL A 97 12.35 9.00 -11.94
CA VAL A 97 13.01 8.69 -10.66
C VAL A 97 11.98 8.17 -9.65
N SER A 98 12.40 7.25 -8.79
CA SER A 98 11.59 6.82 -7.65
C SER A 98 11.75 7.80 -6.49
N GLY A 99 10.65 8.03 -5.75
CA GLY A 99 10.65 8.86 -4.56
C GLY A 99 9.59 9.97 -4.63
N HIS A 100 9.38 10.62 -3.49
CA HIS A 100 8.35 11.64 -3.31
C HIS A 100 8.96 13.05 -3.27
N GLY A 101 9.79 13.37 -4.27
CA GLY A 101 10.40 14.70 -4.41
C GLY A 101 9.39 15.81 -4.71
N PRO A 102 9.83 17.08 -4.81
CA PRO A 102 8.93 18.21 -5.07
C PRO A 102 8.09 18.05 -6.33
N GLU A 103 8.68 17.54 -7.42
CA GLU A 103 7.95 17.26 -8.67
C GLU A 103 6.83 16.23 -8.46
N PHE A 104 7.13 15.12 -7.78
CA PHE A 104 6.14 14.10 -7.45
C PHE A 104 4.97 14.71 -6.65
N ARG A 105 5.28 15.48 -5.61
CA ARG A 105 4.26 16.11 -4.75
C ARG A 105 3.40 17.13 -5.51
N ALA A 106 4.00 17.90 -6.40
CA ALA A 106 3.28 18.83 -7.25
C ALA A 106 2.29 18.10 -8.18
N LEU A 107 2.72 16.98 -8.77
CA LEU A 107 1.82 16.18 -9.62
C LEU A 107 0.78 15.41 -8.80
N GLU A 108 1.14 14.89 -7.64
CA GLU A 108 0.21 14.22 -6.72
C GLU A 108 -0.95 15.12 -6.30
N SER A 109 -0.69 16.41 -6.05
CA SER A 109 -1.72 17.40 -5.68
C SER A 109 -2.67 17.79 -6.81
N LEU A 110 -2.45 17.32 -8.04
CA LEU A 110 -3.37 17.54 -9.16
C LEU A 110 -4.56 16.56 -9.18
N TRP A 111 -4.58 15.58 -8.27
CA TRP A 111 -5.74 14.71 -8.16
C TRP A 111 -7.02 15.49 -7.85
N PRO A 112 -8.11 15.32 -8.61
CA PRO A 112 -9.27 16.20 -8.48
C PRO A 112 -10.08 16.00 -7.19
N ASP A 113 -9.86 14.92 -6.45
CA ASP A 113 -10.50 14.68 -5.16
C ASP A 113 -9.53 15.05 -4.02
N GLU A 114 -9.62 16.31 -3.56
CA GLU A 114 -8.75 16.86 -2.54
C GLU A 114 -8.86 16.16 -1.17
N GLU A 115 -10.00 15.50 -0.89
CA GLU A 115 -10.23 14.80 0.37
C GLU A 115 -9.67 13.37 0.35
N ALA A 116 -9.40 12.81 -0.83
CA ALA A 116 -9.00 11.42 -0.95
C ALA A 116 -7.67 11.11 -0.23
N ASP A 117 -6.68 12.02 -0.30
CA ASP A 117 -5.40 11.86 0.41
C ASP A 117 -5.60 11.80 1.94
N ALA A 118 -6.47 12.66 2.48
CA ALA A 118 -6.77 12.70 3.92
C ALA A 118 -7.38 11.38 4.45
N MET A 119 -7.97 10.55 3.58
CA MET A 119 -8.48 9.23 3.97
C MET A 119 -7.36 8.24 4.35
N GLY A 120 -6.11 8.53 4.00
CA GLY A 120 -4.97 7.63 4.20
C GLY A 120 -4.72 7.28 5.68
N ASP A 121 -4.91 8.22 6.58
CA ASP A 121 -4.75 7.98 8.03
C ASP A 121 -5.88 7.10 8.56
N GLY A 122 -7.12 7.36 8.17
CA GLY A 122 -8.28 6.53 8.52
C GLY A 122 -8.13 5.10 8.02
N PHE A 123 -7.66 4.91 6.78
CA PHE A 123 -7.39 3.57 6.23
C PHE A 123 -6.28 2.84 6.98
N ARG A 124 -5.22 3.55 7.39
CA ARG A 124 -4.15 2.98 8.22
C ARG A 124 -4.66 2.47 9.57
N ASP A 125 -5.53 3.25 10.22
CA ASP A 125 -6.13 2.87 11.50
C ASP A 125 -7.08 1.69 11.33
N PHE A 126 -7.90 1.67 10.28
CA PHE A 126 -8.76 0.55 9.91
C PHE A 126 -7.98 -0.76 9.69
N ILE A 127 -6.86 -0.72 8.97
CA ILE A 127 -5.98 -1.88 8.82
C ILE A 127 -5.40 -2.31 10.17
N ARG A 128 -5.02 -1.35 11.03
CA ARG A 128 -4.45 -1.63 12.34
C ARG A 128 -5.44 -2.33 13.26
N GLU A 129 -6.69 -1.89 13.28
CA GLU A 129 -7.77 -2.52 14.03
C GLU A 129 -8.00 -3.95 13.56
N ARG A 130 -8.20 -4.16 12.26
CA ARG A 130 -8.35 -5.51 11.68
C ARG A 130 -7.14 -6.39 11.93
N ARG A 131 -5.94 -5.83 12.00
CA ARG A 131 -4.75 -6.57 12.40
C ARG A 131 -4.85 -7.05 13.84
N SER A 132 -5.37 -6.22 14.74
CA SER A 132 -5.55 -6.58 16.14
C SER A 132 -6.40 -7.85 16.28
N ASP A 133 -7.47 -7.96 15.48
CA ASP A 133 -8.40 -9.11 15.50
C ASP A 133 -7.75 -10.41 14.99
N ILE A 134 -6.79 -10.29 14.08
CA ILE A 134 -6.08 -11.45 13.51
C ILE A 134 -4.92 -11.91 14.40
N LEU A 135 -4.39 -11.03 15.25
CA LEU A 135 -3.23 -11.29 16.12
C LEU A 135 -3.69 -11.89 17.45
N LYS A 136 -3.93 -13.20 17.44
CA LYS A 136 -4.45 -13.95 18.59
C LYS A 136 -3.46 -14.17 19.72
N TRP A 137 -2.18 -13.90 19.50
CA TRP A 137 -1.13 -14.19 20.45
C TRP A 137 -0.34 -12.94 20.81
N GLU A 138 -0.09 -12.74 22.09
CA GLU A 138 0.85 -11.77 22.63
C GLU A 138 2.09 -12.52 23.12
N LEU A 139 3.27 -12.14 22.62
CA LEU A 139 4.54 -12.54 23.17
C LEU A 139 4.98 -11.46 24.16
N ARG A 140 5.10 -11.82 25.41
CA ARG A 140 5.47 -10.91 26.49
C ARG A 140 6.79 -11.31 27.11
N CYS A 141 7.65 -10.32 27.37
CA CYS A 141 8.85 -10.53 28.15
C CYS A 141 8.54 -10.37 29.65
N PRO A 142 8.73 -11.41 30.49
CA PRO A 142 8.47 -11.30 31.92
C PRO A 142 9.44 -10.37 32.65
N LYS A 143 10.60 -10.04 32.04
CA LYS A 143 11.64 -9.21 32.67
C LYS A 143 11.55 -7.73 32.33
N CYS A 144 11.23 -7.35 31.08
CA CYS A 144 11.29 -5.96 30.63
C CYS A 144 9.97 -5.48 30.00
N GLU A 145 8.90 -6.26 30.15
CA GLU A 145 7.54 -5.96 29.67
C GLU A 145 7.42 -5.71 28.16
N TRP A 146 8.49 -5.95 27.39
CA TRP A 146 8.42 -5.86 25.93
C TRP A 146 7.36 -6.81 25.38
N ARG A 147 6.54 -6.31 24.45
CA ARG A 147 5.41 -7.04 23.87
C ARG A 147 5.50 -7.06 22.37
N TYR A 148 5.00 -8.15 21.80
CA TYR A 148 4.86 -8.33 20.36
C TYR A 148 3.61 -9.16 20.04
N LEU A 149 2.81 -8.72 19.08
CA LEU A 149 1.61 -9.43 18.68
C LEU A 149 1.89 -10.37 17.51
N SER A 150 1.30 -11.57 17.53
CA SER A 150 1.52 -12.61 16.53
C SER A 150 0.22 -13.35 16.17
N LYS A 151 0.14 -13.85 14.94
CA LYS A 151 -0.97 -14.73 14.49
C LYS A 151 -0.88 -16.14 15.08
N LYS A 152 0.30 -16.57 15.46
CA LYS A 152 0.60 -17.92 15.96
C LYS A 152 1.46 -17.83 17.22
N PRO A 153 1.38 -18.82 18.12
CA PRO A 153 2.35 -18.92 19.21
C PRO A 153 3.76 -19.09 18.62
N MET A 154 4.72 -18.45 19.23
CA MET A 154 6.13 -18.49 18.78
C MET A 154 6.99 -19.06 19.89
N THR A 155 7.18 -20.39 19.91
CA THR A 155 8.01 -21.08 20.89
C THR A 155 9.51 -20.82 20.68
N GLY A 156 10.30 -20.82 21.74
CA GLY A 156 11.75 -20.67 21.69
C GLY A 156 12.26 -19.25 21.37
N ARG A 157 11.38 -18.26 21.26
CA ARG A 157 11.77 -16.86 21.04
C ARG A 157 12.29 -16.22 22.31
N ARG A 158 13.29 -15.36 22.14
CA ARG A 158 13.89 -14.56 23.21
C ARG A 158 13.65 -13.07 23.00
N CYS A 159 13.50 -12.34 24.08
CA CYS A 159 13.36 -10.89 24.05
C CYS A 159 14.56 -10.24 23.33
N MET A 160 14.29 -9.33 22.43
CA MET A 160 15.34 -8.61 21.70
C MET A 160 16.16 -7.69 22.64
N LYS A 161 15.55 -7.18 23.73
CA LYS A 161 16.20 -6.26 24.66
C LYS A 161 17.05 -7.00 25.69
N CYS A 162 16.48 -7.98 26.39
CA CYS A 162 17.13 -8.61 27.56
C CYS A 162 17.44 -10.11 27.38
N LYS A 163 17.14 -10.70 26.19
CA LYS A 163 17.38 -12.10 25.85
C LYS A 163 16.64 -13.15 26.71
N THR A 164 15.76 -12.73 27.61
CA THR A 164 14.90 -13.63 28.39
C THR A 164 13.92 -14.34 27.46
N ALA A 165 13.55 -15.59 27.77
CA ALA A 165 12.53 -16.33 27.03
C ALA A 165 11.19 -15.58 27.08
N LEU A 166 10.50 -15.52 25.94
CA LEU A 166 9.19 -14.88 25.83
C LEU A 166 8.09 -15.87 26.19
N GLU A 167 7.08 -15.37 26.85
CA GLU A 167 5.83 -16.06 27.13
C GLU A 167 4.83 -15.80 26.03
N ASN A 168 4.07 -16.84 25.64
CA ASN A 168 2.97 -16.73 24.71
C ASN A 168 1.67 -16.66 25.50
N ILE A 169 0.94 -15.58 25.32
CA ILE A 169 -0.36 -15.35 25.93
C ILE A 169 -1.40 -15.33 24.82
N GLU A 170 -2.37 -16.22 24.88
CA GLU A 170 -3.50 -16.18 23.95
C GLU A 170 -4.44 -15.04 24.36
N ARG A 171 -4.71 -14.16 23.39
CA ARG A 171 -5.66 -13.06 23.58
C ARG A 171 -7.06 -13.64 23.38
N GLY A 172 -7.87 -13.65 24.45
CA GLY A 172 -9.25 -14.04 24.33
C GLY A 172 -9.98 -13.18 23.32
N THR A 173 -10.78 -13.82 22.47
CA THR A 173 -11.85 -13.15 21.74
C THR A 173 -12.94 -12.83 22.76
N GLU A 174 -12.97 -11.58 23.27
CA GLU A 174 -14.17 -11.08 23.92
C GLU A 174 -15.30 -10.91 22.94
#